data_127e28136e586246d33c95976a0cd85a
#
_entry.id   127e28136e586246d33c95976a0cd85a
#
_cell.length_a   1.000
_cell.length_b   1.000
_cell.length_c   1.000
_cell.angle_alpha   90.00
_cell.angle_beta   90.00
_cell.angle_gamma   90.00
#
_symmetry.space_group_name_H-M   'P 1'
#
loop_
_entity.id
_entity.type
_entity.pdbx_description
1 polymer ?
#
loop_
_entity_poly.entity_id
_entity_poly.type
_entity_poly.pdbx_seq_one_letter_code
_entity_poly.pdbx_strand_id
1 'polypeptide(L)'
;MKLKKAIQLLSIATFFCQLTNAQNLQFNVNNFSKKQLVMPDGYVVNYKAYENIFYVENVEDSVYQTLNLYIPDNAKDNTPIFLRTYIGGYMASKAKQPSALDASGRALEEGYVVCIPGSRGSNSFVHNDMYVSKKKNSKKKKLSDEFQTVYTGKLPAGLLDLKAAIRYLKFNDDLILGNAKKIITDGTSAGGAMSALLGSTGNHPDYELLLEKMGAAKASDDIWAAVCFCPITDLEHADMAYEWLYGFCNRQERHLTESQIELSDKLSKMYPEYLNSLNLKNPITKEKLTDKNYLDYLKTLLLNSLDKALMQDVDIADTCGIVFYDESQYSRCIVDINVKDYLRCVAKNQTLKFPPAFDSQGFFNNSPSAENKAFGLSDGTTLNFTEFTIGHALPDGLKQRVKMMNPMNYLSDSSAIKAQHWYIRHGAKDRDTGFQISMNLSAKLSEYGYNVNFFLPWDIAHTGDYNLNELFNWLETLE
;
A
#
# COMPACT_ATOMS: atom_id res chain seq x y z
N MET A 1 59.31 8.81 -41.41
CA MET A 1 57.90 8.87 -41.82
C MET A 1 57.34 7.47 -41.70
N LYS A 2 56.71 7.13 -40.59
CA LYS A 2 56.01 5.85 -40.41
C LYS A 2 54.65 6.16 -39.76
N LEU A 3 53.61 5.96 -40.57
CA LEU A 3 52.21 6.09 -40.20
C LEU A 3 51.85 4.91 -39.28
N LYS A 4 51.48 5.16 -38.02
CA LYS A 4 50.86 4.15 -37.14
C LYS A 4 49.35 4.25 -37.31
N LYS A 5 48.74 3.22 -37.87
CA LYS A 5 47.29 3.01 -37.92
C LYS A 5 46.82 2.64 -36.52
N ALA A 6 45.95 3.45 -35.95
CA ALA A 6 45.17 3.10 -34.79
C ALA A 6 43.99 2.22 -35.22
N ILE A 7 43.98 0.98 -34.77
CA ILE A 7 42.84 0.08 -34.87
C ILE A 7 41.95 0.33 -33.65
N GLN A 8 40.78 0.95 -33.87
CA GLN A 8 39.72 0.99 -32.89
C GLN A 8 39.08 -0.40 -32.81
N LEU A 9 39.29 -1.07 -31.69
CA LEU A 9 38.51 -2.26 -31.36
C LEU A 9 37.10 -1.79 -30.90
N LEU A 10 36.14 -1.98 -31.79
CA LEU A 10 34.72 -1.95 -31.46
C LEU A 10 34.40 -3.21 -30.64
N SER A 11 34.27 -3.11 -29.35
CA SER A 11 33.73 -4.20 -28.53
C SER A 11 32.23 -4.27 -28.75
N ILE A 12 31.81 -5.18 -29.60
CA ILE A 12 30.42 -5.61 -29.73
C ILE A 12 30.10 -6.38 -28.46
N ALA A 13 29.46 -5.74 -27.53
CA ALA A 13 28.81 -6.42 -26.40
C ALA A 13 27.62 -7.22 -26.99
N THR A 14 27.85 -8.50 -27.27
CA THR A 14 26.76 -9.43 -27.52
C THR A 14 25.93 -9.57 -26.24
N PHE A 15 24.83 -8.88 -26.20
CA PHE A 15 23.76 -9.16 -25.28
C PHE A 15 23.22 -10.55 -25.62
N PHE A 16 23.64 -11.55 -24.85
CA PHE A 16 22.96 -12.85 -24.86
C PHE A 16 21.61 -12.61 -24.16
N CYS A 17 20.59 -12.28 -24.96
CA CYS A 17 19.21 -12.42 -24.57
C CYS A 17 19.00 -13.93 -24.31
N GLN A 18 18.93 -14.35 -23.05
CA GLN A 18 18.33 -15.64 -22.75
C GLN A 18 16.90 -15.56 -23.28
N LEU A 19 16.59 -16.37 -24.27
CA LEU A 19 15.23 -16.66 -24.69
C LEU A 19 14.53 -17.37 -23.50
N THR A 20 14.12 -16.63 -22.51
CA THR A 20 13.03 -17.06 -21.63
C THR A 20 11.85 -17.22 -22.57
N ASN A 21 11.27 -18.42 -22.65
CA ASN A 21 10.01 -18.60 -23.38
C ASN A 21 9.01 -17.62 -22.77
N ALA A 22 8.66 -16.58 -23.52
CA ALA A 22 7.67 -15.60 -23.10
C ALA A 22 6.38 -16.35 -22.73
N GLN A 23 5.80 -16.02 -21.57
CA GLN A 23 4.56 -16.66 -21.13
C GLN A 23 3.41 -16.24 -22.04
N ASN A 24 2.52 -17.18 -22.35
CA ASN A 24 1.28 -16.84 -23.03
C ASN A 24 0.31 -16.21 -22.02
N LEU A 25 -0.09 -14.96 -22.27
CA LEU A 25 -1.01 -14.22 -21.40
C LEU A 25 -2.49 -14.51 -21.69
N GLN A 26 -2.82 -15.40 -22.62
CA GLN A 26 -4.21 -15.77 -22.89
C GLN A 26 -4.75 -16.66 -21.76
N PHE A 27 -5.91 -16.30 -21.20
CA PHE A 27 -6.59 -17.07 -20.15
C PHE A 27 -7.09 -18.41 -20.67
N ASN A 28 -6.77 -19.48 -19.94
CA ASN A 28 -7.24 -20.83 -20.28
C ASN A 28 -8.50 -21.17 -19.45
N VAL A 29 -9.66 -21.00 -20.05
CA VAL A 29 -10.96 -21.26 -19.44
C VAL A 29 -11.20 -22.69 -18.97
N ASN A 30 -10.41 -23.66 -19.47
CA ASN A 30 -10.54 -25.07 -19.15
C ASN A 30 -9.61 -25.53 -18.01
N ASN A 31 -8.68 -24.70 -17.58
CA ASN A 31 -7.68 -25.06 -16.56
C ASN A 31 -8.14 -24.67 -15.15
N PHE A 32 -9.21 -25.27 -14.66
CA PHE A 32 -9.74 -25.02 -13.32
C PHE A 32 -9.96 -26.28 -12.50
N SER A 33 -10.01 -26.09 -11.18
CA SER A 33 -10.52 -27.07 -10.23
C SER A 33 -11.80 -26.54 -9.57
N LYS A 34 -12.77 -27.43 -9.29
CA LYS A 34 -13.94 -27.08 -8.49
C LYS A 34 -13.58 -27.15 -7.01
N LYS A 35 -13.87 -26.11 -6.28
CA LYS A 35 -13.60 -25.99 -4.84
C LYS A 35 -14.81 -25.44 -4.09
N GLN A 36 -14.75 -25.56 -2.76
CA GLN A 36 -15.74 -25.03 -1.84
C GLN A 36 -15.04 -24.24 -0.73
N LEU A 37 -15.70 -23.16 -0.28
CA LEU A 37 -15.33 -22.43 0.93
C LEU A 37 -16.48 -22.53 1.92
N VAL A 38 -16.22 -22.98 3.13
CA VAL A 38 -17.22 -23.03 4.20
C VAL A 38 -17.05 -21.77 5.04
N MET A 39 -18.09 -20.95 5.08
CA MET A 39 -18.12 -19.72 5.87
C MET A 39 -18.36 -20.02 7.36
N PRO A 40 -18.04 -19.08 8.28
CA PRO A 40 -18.18 -19.31 9.73
C PRO A 40 -19.60 -19.65 10.19
N ASP A 41 -20.63 -19.22 9.48
CA ASP A 41 -22.03 -19.54 9.73
C ASP A 41 -22.48 -20.89 9.16
N GLY A 42 -21.58 -21.58 8.44
CA GLY A 42 -21.84 -22.86 7.78
C GLY A 42 -22.32 -22.75 6.32
N TYR A 43 -22.49 -21.55 5.79
CA TYR A 43 -22.80 -21.36 4.36
C TYR A 43 -21.63 -21.87 3.50
N VAL A 44 -21.96 -22.52 2.38
CA VAL A 44 -20.97 -23.12 1.47
C VAL A 44 -20.99 -22.41 0.14
N VAL A 45 -19.88 -21.77 -0.19
CA VAL A 45 -19.66 -21.13 -1.50
C VAL A 45 -18.96 -22.11 -2.43
N ASN A 46 -19.61 -22.45 -3.56
CA ASN A 46 -19.01 -23.26 -4.61
C ASN A 46 -18.37 -22.35 -5.66
N TYR A 47 -17.17 -22.68 -6.12
CA TYR A 47 -16.44 -21.86 -7.09
C TYR A 47 -15.47 -22.67 -7.96
N LYS A 48 -15.12 -22.11 -9.12
CA LYS A 48 -14.03 -22.55 -9.97
C LYS A 48 -12.75 -21.82 -9.55
N ALA A 49 -11.69 -22.57 -9.29
CA ALA A 49 -10.37 -22.04 -8.94
C ALA A 49 -9.40 -22.18 -10.11
N TYR A 50 -8.85 -21.08 -10.58
CA TYR A 50 -7.78 -21.00 -11.57
C TYR A 50 -6.54 -20.50 -10.83
N GLU A 51 -5.51 -21.32 -10.73
CA GLU A 51 -4.38 -21.05 -9.83
C GLU A 51 -3.05 -21.05 -10.60
N ASN A 52 -2.08 -20.27 -10.07
CA ASN A 52 -0.72 -20.15 -10.60
C ASN A 52 -0.65 -19.60 -12.04
N ILE A 53 -1.47 -18.60 -12.36
CA ILE A 53 -1.52 -17.96 -13.67
C ILE A 53 -0.44 -16.88 -13.72
N PHE A 54 0.52 -16.96 -14.64
CA PHE A 54 1.45 -15.88 -14.89
C PHE A 54 0.76 -14.70 -15.57
N TYR A 55 0.96 -13.49 -15.07
CA TYR A 55 0.33 -12.28 -15.59
C TYR A 55 1.29 -11.35 -16.36
N VAL A 56 2.54 -11.77 -16.54
CA VAL A 56 3.57 -11.10 -17.35
C VAL A 56 4.27 -12.10 -18.26
N GLU A 57 4.72 -11.64 -19.44
CA GLU A 57 5.50 -12.48 -20.37
C GLU A 57 6.92 -12.74 -19.85
N ASN A 58 7.56 -11.73 -19.26
CA ASN A 58 8.95 -11.76 -18.81
C ASN A 58 8.98 -11.96 -17.29
N VAL A 59 8.77 -13.19 -16.84
CA VAL A 59 8.75 -13.54 -15.41
C VAL A 59 10.16 -13.42 -14.83
N GLU A 60 10.35 -12.52 -13.87
CA GLU A 60 11.61 -12.34 -13.15
C GLU A 60 11.63 -13.19 -11.87
N ASP A 61 10.49 -13.34 -11.22
CA ASP A 61 10.32 -14.14 -10.00
C ASP A 61 9.02 -14.97 -10.08
N SER A 62 9.17 -16.24 -10.44
CA SER A 62 8.04 -17.16 -10.63
C SER A 62 7.27 -17.49 -9.36
N VAL A 63 7.83 -17.19 -8.18
CA VAL A 63 7.18 -17.45 -6.87
C VAL A 63 6.11 -16.40 -6.59
N TYR A 64 6.30 -15.19 -7.12
CA TYR A 64 5.46 -14.04 -6.79
C TYR A 64 4.70 -13.47 -7.98
N GLN A 65 5.17 -13.65 -9.22
CA GLN A 65 4.52 -13.09 -10.41
C GLN A 65 3.43 -14.01 -10.99
N THR A 66 2.60 -14.55 -10.11
CA THR A 66 1.39 -15.32 -10.48
C THR A 66 0.17 -14.74 -9.80
N LEU A 67 -1.01 -14.99 -10.38
CA LEU A 67 -2.29 -14.71 -9.74
C LEU A 67 -3.13 -15.97 -9.63
N ASN A 68 -4.06 -15.95 -8.67
CA ASN A 68 -5.14 -16.91 -8.57
C ASN A 68 -6.47 -16.20 -8.81
N LEU A 69 -7.37 -16.85 -9.52
CA LEU A 69 -8.71 -16.34 -9.83
C LEU A 69 -9.77 -17.34 -9.37
N TYR A 70 -10.76 -16.85 -8.67
CA TYR A 70 -11.84 -17.64 -8.06
C TYR A 70 -13.17 -17.09 -8.54
N ILE A 71 -13.94 -17.93 -9.25
CA ILE A 71 -15.20 -17.55 -9.89
C ILE A 71 -16.31 -18.34 -9.22
N PRO A 72 -17.16 -17.70 -8.38
CA PRO A 72 -18.28 -18.40 -7.75
C PRO A 72 -19.33 -18.83 -8.80
N ASP A 73 -20.05 -19.90 -8.51
CA ASP A 73 -21.01 -20.51 -9.47
C ASP A 73 -22.16 -19.57 -9.85
N ASN A 74 -22.45 -18.56 -9.04
CA ASN A 74 -23.48 -17.54 -9.29
C ASN A 74 -22.96 -16.28 -10.00
N ALA A 75 -21.67 -16.19 -10.33
CA ALA A 75 -21.09 -15.05 -11.06
C ALA A 75 -21.73 -14.90 -12.46
N LYS A 76 -21.79 -13.65 -12.93
CA LYS A 76 -22.33 -13.25 -14.24
C LYS A 76 -21.34 -12.34 -14.95
N ASP A 77 -21.57 -12.03 -16.23
CA ASP A 77 -20.72 -11.15 -17.04
C ASP A 77 -20.55 -9.74 -16.45
N ASN A 78 -21.53 -9.25 -15.70
CA ASN A 78 -21.47 -7.94 -15.07
C ASN A 78 -20.95 -7.95 -13.61
N THR A 79 -20.59 -9.12 -13.08
CA THR A 79 -20.08 -9.27 -11.72
C THR A 79 -18.73 -8.54 -11.56
N PRO A 80 -18.58 -7.63 -10.57
CA PRO A 80 -17.29 -6.98 -10.33
C PRO A 80 -16.19 -7.96 -9.92
N ILE A 81 -14.94 -7.57 -10.15
CA ILE A 81 -13.76 -8.35 -9.74
C ILE A 81 -13.17 -7.72 -8.48
N PHE A 82 -13.16 -8.47 -7.37
CA PHE A 82 -12.54 -8.07 -6.12
C PHE A 82 -11.09 -8.55 -6.08
N LEU A 83 -10.13 -7.61 -6.21
CA LEU A 83 -8.71 -7.89 -6.22
C LEU A 83 -8.12 -7.64 -4.83
N ARG A 84 -7.85 -8.72 -4.11
CA ARG A 84 -7.28 -8.69 -2.77
C ARG A 84 -5.77 -8.79 -2.80
N THR A 85 -5.07 -7.82 -2.19
CA THR A 85 -3.62 -7.90 -1.97
C THR A 85 -3.29 -8.19 -0.50
N TYR A 86 -2.30 -9.08 -0.27
CA TYR A 86 -1.83 -9.45 1.06
C TYR A 86 -0.44 -8.87 1.37
N ILE A 87 -0.11 -7.74 0.75
CA ILE A 87 1.15 -7.05 0.98
C ILE A 87 1.13 -6.41 2.39
N GLY A 88 2.10 -6.75 3.23
CA GLY A 88 2.36 -6.13 4.51
C GLY A 88 3.80 -5.63 4.60
N GLY A 89 4.06 -4.43 5.13
CA GLY A 89 5.41 -3.86 5.29
C GLY A 89 6.21 -3.79 3.99
N TYR A 90 5.55 -3.62 2.84
CA TYR A 90 6.16 -3.63 1.50
C TYR A 90 6.95 -4.91 1.17
N MET A 91 6.65 -6.02 1.86
CA MET A 91 7.21 -7.34 1.58
C MET A 91 6.47 -8.04 0.46
N ALA A 92 7.10 -9.05 -0.13
CA ALA A 92 6.50 -9.88 -1.16
C ALA A 92 5.32 -10.69 -0.61
N SER A 93 4.31 -10.88 -1.44
CA SER A 93 3.15 -11.72 -1.15
C SER A 93 2.92 -12.72 -2.29
N LYS A 94 2.73 -13.99 -1.94
CA LYS A 94 2.33 -15.01 -2.91
C LYS A 94 0.84 -14.88 -3.23
N ALA A 95 0.44 -15.35 -4.40
CA ALA A 95 -0.96 -15.65 -4.67
C ALA A 95 -1.48 -16.66 -3.65
N LYS A 96 -2.59 -16.34 -2.99
CA LYS A 96 -3.19 -17.16 -1.92
C LYS A 96 -4.54 -17.72 -2.35
N GLN A 97 -5.08 -18.60 -1.54
CA GLN A 97 -6.47 -19.01 -1.60
C GLN A 97 -7.34 -18.05 -0.78
N PRO A 98 -8.64 -17.90 -1.10
CA PRO A 98 -9.56 -17.08 -0.33
C PRO A 98 -9.73 -17.68 1.07
N SER A 99 -9.93 -16.80 2.05
CA SER A 99 -10.14 -17.14 3.44
C SER A 99 -11.54 -16.77 3.89
N ALA A 100 -12.26 -17.67 4.51
CA ALA A 100 -13.57 -17.40 5.10
C ALA A 100 -13.54 -16.34 6.24
N LEU A 101 -12.33 -15.98 6.73
CA LEU A 101 -12.13 -15.05 7.84
C LEU A 101 -11.70 -13.65 7.41
N ASP A 102 -11.63 -13.37 6.10
CA ASP A 102 -11.23 -12.06 5.58
C ASP A 102 -12.12 -11.60 4.40
N ALA A 103 -11.81 -10.42 3.86
CA ALA A 103 -12.59 -9.83 2.76
C ALA A 103 -12.64 -10.69 1.50
N SER A 104 -11.66 -11.59 1.25
CA SER A 104 -11.65 -12.44 0.06
C SER A 104 -12.75 -13.51 0.11
N GLY A 105 -12.96 -14.13 1.27
CA GLY A 105 -14.05 -15.09 1.47
C GLY A 105 -15.41 -14.41 1.45
N ARG A 106 -15.51 -13.24 2.10
CA ARG A 106 -16.75 -12.45 2.08
C ARG A 106 -17.11 -12.01 0.66
N ALA A 107 -16.14 -11.59 -0.15
CA ALA A 107 -16.37 -11.24 -1.56
C ALA A 107 -16.92 -12.44 -2.36
N LEU A 108 -16.36 -13.64 -2.16
CA LEU A 108 -16.90 -14.86 -2.80
C LEU A 108 -18.33 -15.17 -2.37
N GLU A 109 -18.63 -15.00 -1.08
CA GLU A 109 -19.96 -15.20 -0.52
C GLU A 109 -20.99 -14.24 -1.13
N GLU A 110 -20.60 -12.98 -1.33
CA GLU A 110 -21.41 -11.95 -2.02
C GLU A 110 -21.48 -12.15 -3.55
N GLY A 111 -20.81 -13.17 -4.07
CA GLY A 111 -20.86 -13.53 -5.49
C GLY A 111 -19.86 -12.78 -6.37
N TYR A 112 -18.92 -12.03 -5.82
CA TYR A 112 -17.85 -11.37 -6.58
C TYR A 112 -16.87 -12.39 -7.16
N VAL A 113 -16.33 -12.09 -8.33
CA VAL A 113 -15.12 -12.79 -8.82
C VAL A 113 -13.94 -12.31 -7.98
N VAL A 114 -13.16 -13.22 -7.41
CA VAL A 114 -12.05 -12.86 -6.53
C VAL A 114 -10.72 -13.14 -7.22
N CYS A 115 -9.88 -12.12 -7.35
CA CYS A 115 -8.50 -12.23 -7.82
C CYS A 115 -7.54 -11.99 -6.68
N ILE A 116 -6.60 -12.91 -6.48
CA ILE A 116 -5.53 -12.77 -5.46
C ILE A 116 -4.18 -12.85 -6.17
N PRO A 117 -3.62 -11.72 -6.61
CA PRO A 117 -2.30 -11.69 -7.22
C PRO A 117 -1.20 -11.84 -6.16
N GLY A 118 -0.15 -12.55 -6.53
CA GLY A 118 1.14 -12.41 -5.90
C GLY A 118 1.83 -11.15 -6.39
N SER A 119 2.79 -10.66 -5.64
CA SER A 119 3.62 -9.52 -6.00
C SER A 119 5.00 -9.62 -5.35
N ARG A 120 6.01 -9.16 -6.06
CA ARG A 120 7.35 -9.00 -5.50
C ARG A 120 7.35 -7.92 -4.41
N GLY A 121 8.33 -7.95 -3.54
CA GLY A 121 8.48 -6.98 -2.47
C GLY A 121 9.92 -6.89 -1.96
N SER A 122 10.14 -6.09 -0.94
CA SER A 122 11.48 -5.75 -0.42
C SER A 122 12.37 -6.97 -0.11
N ASN A 123 11.77 -8.13 0.18
CA ASN A 123 12.41 -9.39 0.55
C ASN A 123 12.37 -10.47 -0.54
N SER A 124 11.79 -10.21 -1.72
CA SER A 124 11.86 -11.16 -2.84
C SER A 124 13.23 -11.11 -3.51
N PHE A 125 13.79 -12.25 -3.84
CA PHE A 125 15.10 -12.36 -4.46
C PHE A 125 15.21 -13.64 -5.30
N VAL A 126 16.13 -13.60 -6.27
CA VAL A 126 16.56 -14.75 -7.07
C VAL A 126 18.07 -14.94 -6.93
N HIS A 127 18.51 -16.16 -7.10
CA HIS A 127 19.94 -16.47 -7.18
C HIS A 127 20.37 -16.48 -8.65
N ASN A 128 21.40 -15.70 -8.94
CA ASN A 128 21.94 -15.64 -10.30
C ASN A 128 23.15 -16.57 -10.42
N ASP A 129 22.99 -17.67 -11.15
CA ASP A 129 24.02 -18.69 -11.36
C ASP A 129 25.17 -18.23 -12.27
N MET A 130 25.11 -17.02 -12.83
CA MET A 130 26.03 -16.55 -13.88
C MET A 130 27.39 -16.02 -13.41
N TYR A 131 27.70 -15.99 -12.12
CA TYR A 131 29.03 -15.60 -11.64
C TYR A 131 29.91 -16.77 -11.19
N VAL A 132 30.20 -17.70 -12.11
CA VAL A 132 31.36 -18.57 -11.95
C VAL A 132 32.58 -17.80 -12.42
N SER A 133 33.25 -17.05 -11.52
CA SER A 133 34.50 -16.39 -11.83
C SER A 133 35.57 -17.45 -12.06
N LYS A 134 35.96 -17.66 -13.32
CA LYS A 134 37.14 -18.46 -13.70
C LYS A 134 38.41 -17.70 -13.27
N LYS A 135 38.74 -17.67 -11.98
CA LYS A 135 40.11 -17.39 -11.55
C LYS A 135 40.95 -18.66 -11.79
N LYS A 136 41.60 -18.73 -12.93
CA LYS A 136 42.73 -19.63 -13.15
C LYS A 136 43.89 -19.16 -12.29
N ASN A 137 44.27 -19.95 -11.32
CA ASN A 137 45.57 -20.14 -10.67
C ASN A 137 45.45 -20.23 -9.15
N SER A 138 45.16 -21.42 -8.61
CA SER A 138 45.77 -21.93 -7.39
C SER A 138 45.37 -23.40 -7.16
N LYS A 139 46.33 -24.23 -6.82
CA LYS A 139 46.15 -25.64 -6.48
C LYS A 139 45.54 -25.77 -5.10
N LYS A 140 44.23 -25.74 -5.02
CA LYS A 140 43.29 -26.29 -4.04
C LYS A 140 41.94 -25.55 -4.19
N LYS A 141 41.08 -26.10 -5.01
CA LYS A 141 39.75 -25.57 -5.26
C LYS A 141 38.79 -26.11 -4.17
N LYS A 142 38.42 -25.28 -3.18
CA LYS A 142 37.10 -25.35 -2.62
C LYS A 142 36.21 -24.55 -3.58
N LEU A 143 35.30 -25.20 -4.28
CA LEU A 143 34.20 -24.54 -4.96
C LEU A 143 33.31 -23.93 -3.87
N SER A 144 33.47 -22.65 -3.60
CA SER A 144 32.40 -21.86 -3.01
C SER A 144 31.56 -21.41 -4.19
N ASP A 145 30.40 -22.02 -4.41
CA ASP A 145 29.38 -21.51 -5.30
C ASP A 145 28.86 -20.21 -4.66
N GLU A 146 29.52 -19.09 -4.94
CA GLU A 146 29.03 -17.77 -4.57
C GLU A 146 27.93 -17.39 -5.56
N PHE A 147 26.70 -17.79 -5.24
CA PHE A 147 25.50 -17.29 -5.89
C PHE A 147 25.35 -15.81 -5.55
N GLN A 148 25.21 -14.96 -6.56
CA GLN A 148 24.86 -13.57 -6.33
C GLN A 148 23.35 -13.48 -6.10
N THR A 149 22.94 -13.08 -4.87
CA THR A 149 21.56 -12.77 -4.56
C THR A 149 21.17 -11.44 -5.21
N VAL A 150 20.10 -11.43 -5.99
CA VAL A 150 19.53 -10.24 -6.62
C VAL A 150 18.12 -10.03 -6.08
N TYR A 151 17.88 -8.93 -5.39
CA TYR A 151 16.56 -8.56 -4.91
C TYR A 151 15.72 -7.99 -6.06
N THR A 152 14.58 -8.64 -6.33
CA THR A 152 13.72 -8.38 -7.49
C THR A 152 12.57 -7.42 -7.20
N GLY A 153 12.27 -7.19 -5.93
CA GLY A 153 11.04 -6.50 -5.51
C GLY A 153 11.24 -5.13 -4.86
N LYS A 154 12.34 -4.42 -5.19
CA LYS A 154 12.50 -3.04 -4.72
C LYS A 154 11.45 -2.12 -5.36
N LEU A 155 10.93 -1.15 -4.57
CA LEU A 155 9.90 -0.24 -5.06
C LEU A 155 10.32 0.44 -6.38
N PRO A 156 9.41 0.53 -7.37
CA PRO A 156 7.97 0.26 -7.30
C PRO A 156 7.55 -1.16 -7.75
N ALA A 157 8.44 -2.19 -7.78
CA ALA A 157 8.20 -3.48 -8.41
C ALA A 157 6.87 -4.15 -7.99
N GLY A 158 6.53 -4.14 -6.69
CA GLY A 158 5.26 -4.72 -6.22
C GLY A 158 4.02 -4.01 -6.78
N LEU A 159 4.06 -2.70 -6.95
CA LEU A 159 2.98 -1.95 -7.59
C LEU A 159 2.87 -2.28 -9.09
N LEU A 160 4.00 -2.43 -9.77
CA LEU A 160 4.04 -2.84 -11.19
C LEU A 160 3.45 -4.25 -11.37
N ASP A 161 3.73 -5.16 -10.46
CA ASP A 161 3.15 -6.51 -10.47
C ASP A 161 1.63 -6.46 -10.37
N LEU A 162 1.08 -5.65 -9.46
CA LEU A 162 -0.37 -5.47 -9.33
C LEU A 162 -1.01 -4.80 -10.55
N LYS A 163 -0.35 -3.78 -11.13
CA LYS A 163 -0.79 -3.15 -12.38
C LYS A 163 -0.80 -4.16 -13.54
N ALA A 164 0.24 -5.00 -13.64
CA ALA A 164 0.31 -6.04 -14.65
C ALA A 164 -0.80 -7.10 -14.47
N ALA A 165 -1.13 -7.47 -13.22
CA ALA A 165 -2.26 -8.36 -12.93
C ALA A 165 -3.60 -7.75 -13.36
N ILE A 166 -3.82 -6.45 -13.14
CA ILE A 166 -5.02 -5.74 -13.62
C ILE A 166 -5.06 -5.74 -15.15
N ARG A 167 -3.95 -5.43 -15.82
CA ARG A 167 -3.84 -5.50 -17.28
C ARG A 167 -4.17 -6.90 -17.81
N TYR A 168 -3.70 -7.94 -17.12
CA TYR A 168 -4.02 -9.33 -17.47
C TYR A 168 -5.52 -9.61 -17.41
N LEU A 169 -6.21 -9.19 -16.35
CA LEU A 169 -7.65 -9.35 -16.20
C LEU A 169 -8.42 -8.63 -17.31
N LYS A 170 -8.07 -7.38 -17.60
CA LYS A 170 -8.71 -6.60 -18.67
C LYS A 170 -8.41 -7.12 -20.08
N PHE A 171 -7.21 -7.63 -20.30
CA PHE A 171 -6.83 -8.24 -21.58
C PHE A 171 -7.64 -9.51 -21.88
N ASN A 172 -8.08 -10.22 -20.85
CA ASN A 172 -8.85 -11.45 -20.94
C ASN A 172 -10.33 -11.29 -20.55
N ASP A 173 -10.87 -10.06 -20.54
CA ASP A 173 -12.24 -9.75 -20.09
C ASP A 173 -13.31 -10.58 -20.86
N ASP A 174 -13.09 -10.84 -22.15
CA ASP A 174 -13.99 -11.66 -22.98
C ASP A 174 -13.94 -13.16 -22.61
N LEU A 175 -12.94 -13.62 -21.88
CA LEU A 175 -12.74 -15.03 -21.50
C LEU A 175 -12.99 -15.29 -20.01
N ILE A 176 -12.81 -14.28 -19.18
CA ILE A 176 -13.01 -14.36 -17.73
C ILE A 176 -14.46 -13.92 -17.42
N LEU A 177 -15.23 -14.81 -16.82
CA LEU A 177 -16.56 -14.44 -16.34
C LEU A 177 -16.43 -13.37 -15.26
N GLY A 178 -17.13 -12.25 -15.43
CA GLY A 178 -17.06 -11.06 -14.60
C GLY A 178 -16.85 -9.81 -15.44
N ASN A 179 -16.61 -8.67 -14.81
CA ASN A 179 -16.47 -7.37 -15.46
C ASN A 179 -15.15 -6.70 -15.04
N ALA A 180 -14.14 -6.80 -15.88
CA ALA A 180 -12.85 -6.17 -15.62
C ALA A 180 -12.86 -4.62 -15.73
N LYS A 181 -13.98 -4.01 -16.09
CA LYS A 181 -14.18 -2.56 -15.95
C LYS A 181 -14.54 -2.16 -14.52
N LYS A 182 -15.03 -3.12 -13.71
CA LYS A 182 -15.40 -2.94 -12.31
C LYS A 182 -14.44 -3.70 -11.38
N ILE A 183 -13.14 -3.41 -11.50
CA ILE A 183 -12.14 -3.95 -10.56
C ILE A 183 -12.15 -3.11 -9.29
N ILE A 184 -12.32 -3.80 -8.15
CA ILE A 184 -12.24 -3.26 -6.80
C ILE A 184 -10.94 -3.78 -6.18
N THR A 185 -10.01 -2.91 -5.83
CA THR A 185 -8.80 -3.32 -5.12
C THR A 185 -9.00 -3.22 -3.62
N ASP A 186 -8.39 -4.13 -2.86
CA ASP A 186 -8.49 -4.18 -1.41
C ASP A 186 -7.16 -4.52 -0.77
N GLY A 187 -6.82 -3.82 0.31
CA GLY A 187 -5.60 -4.06 1.06
C GLY A 187 -5.49 -3.30 2.37
N THR A 188 -4.58 -3.79 3.23
CA THR A 188 -4.31 -3.25 4.56
C THR A 188 -2.87 -2.78 4.67
N SER A 189 -2.59 -1.68 5.38
CA SER A 189 -1.22 -1.19 5.64
C SER A 189 -0.49 -0.84 4.33
N ALA A 190 0.66 -1.44 4.06
CA ALA A 190 1.32 -1.33 2.75
C ALA A 190 0.42 -1.83 1.61
N GLY A 191 -0.42 -2.86 1.84
CA GLY A 191 -1.45 -3.29 0.87
C GLY A 191 -2.52 -2.23 0.64
N GLY A 192 -2.94 -1.52 1.69
CA GLY A 192 -3.81 -0.35 1.58
C GLY A 192 -3.17 0.79 0.80
N ALA A 193 -1.86 1.00 0.97
CA ALA A 193 -1.08 1.94 0.16
C ALA A 193 -1.06 1.53 -1.32
N MET A 194 -0.87 0.23 -1.61
CA MET A 194 -0.92 -0.28 -2.99
C MET A 194 -2.32 -0.07 -3.61
N SER A 195 -3.40 -0.33 -2.84
CA SER A 195 -4.76 -0.05 -3.30
C SER A 195 -4.97 1.43 -3.62
N ALA A 196 -4.47 2.34 -2.75
CA ALA A 196 -4.53 3.78 -2.98
C ALA A 196 -3.73 4.21 -4.23
N LEU A 197 -2.55 3.62 -4.45
CA LEU A 197 -1.74 3.87 -5.64
C LEU A 197 -2.40 3.36 -6.92
N LEU A 198 -2.97 2.16 -6.91
CA LEU A 198 -3.72 1.63 -8.05
C LEU A 198 -4.91 2.54 -8.39
N GLY A 199 -5.62 3.03 -7.37
CA GLY A 199 -6.72 3.97 -7.56
C GLY A 199 -6.34 5.36 -8.06
N SER A 200 -5.09 5.80 -7.85
CA SER A 200 -4.63 7.15 -8.20
C SER A 200 -3.79 7.23 -9.47
N THR A 201 -3.27 6.10 -9.98
CA THR A 201 -2.22 6.07 -11.01
C THR A 201 -2.58 5.27 -12.25
N GLY A 202 -3.86 5.02 -12.52
CA GLY A 202 -4.30 4.24 -13.68
C GLY A 202 -3.73 4.81 -14.99
N ASN A 203 -3.07 3.98 -15.79
CA ASN A 203 -2.46 4.28 -17.09
C ASN A 203 -1.44 5.42 -17.09
N HIS A 204 -0.88 5.79 -15.92
CA HIS A 204 0.05 6.92 -15.87
C HIS A 204 1.39 6.59 -16.54
N PRO A 205 1.96 7.50 -17.38
CA PRO A 205 3.18 7.26 -18.16
C PRO A 205 4.43 6.89 -17.33
N ASP A 206 4.53 7.32 -16.07
CA ASP A 206 5.66 6.99 -15.19
C ASP A 206 5.89 5.48 -15.07
N TYR A 207 4.86 4.65 -15.27
CA TYR A 207 4.91 3.21 -15.10
C TYR A 207 5.06 2.44 -16.42
N GLU A 208 4.72 3.06 -17.56
CA GLU A 208 4.54 2.35 -18.84
C GLU A 208 5.79 1.61 -19.29
N LEU A 209 6.95 2.29 -19.32
CA LEU A 209 8.20 1.67 -19.76
C LEU A 209 8.60 0.45 -18.91
N LEU A 210 8.27 0.48 -17.60
CA LEU A 210 8.57 -0.62 -16.68
C LEU A 210 7.62 -1.79 -16.90
N LEU A 211 6.35 -1.51 -17.17
CA LEU A 211 5.33 -2.51 -17.51
C LEU A 211 5.63 -3.18 -18.86
N GLU A 212 6.04 -2.41 -19.86
CA GLU A 212 6.50 -2.96 -21.15
C GLU A 212 7.69 -3.90 -20.97
N LYS A 213 8.67 -3.54 -20.15
CA LYS A 213 9.85 -4.41 -19.87
C LYS A 213 9.46 -5.71 -19.18
N MET A 214 8.42 -5.71 -18.36
CA MET A 214 7.90 -6.92 -17.74
C MET A 214 7.08 -7.77 -18.72
N GLY A 215 6.77 -7.28 -19.92
CA GLY A 215 5.83 -7.92 -20.82
C GLY A 215 4.42 -7.97 -20.23
N ALA A 216 3.97 -6.89 -19.60
CA ALA A 216 2.59 -6.76 -19.14
C ALA A 216 1.62 -6.71 -20.34
N ALA A 217 0.42 -7.26 -20.19
CA ALA A 217 -0.58 -7.26 -21.25
C ALA A 217 -0.88 -5.83 -21.74
N LYS A 218 -1.15 -5.70 -23.05
CA LYS A 218 -1.50 -4.42 -23.67
C LYS A 218 -2.97 -4.07 -23.38
N ALA A 219 -3.22 -3.67 -22.15
CA ALA A 219 -4.52 -3.24 -21.66
C ALA A 219 -4.34 -2.11 -20.65
N SER A 220 -5.43 -1.48 -20.23
CA SER A 220 -5.40 -0.44 -19.19
C SER A 220 -5.22 -1.05 -17.80
N ASP A 221 -4.69 -0.26 -16.84
CA ASP A 221 -4.54 -0.67 -15.43
C ASP A 221 -5.32 0.23 -14.46
N ASP A 222 -6.28 1.03 -14.95
CA ASP A 222 -7.20 1.77 -14.11
C ASP A 222 -8.17 0.80 -13.39
N ILE A 223 -8.67 1.25 -12.25
CA ILE A 223 -9.62 0.50 -11.43
C ILE A 223 -10.88 1.31 -11.16
N TRP A 224 -11.95 0.65 -10.77
CA TRP A 224 -13.24 1.26 -10.49
C TRP A 224 -13.34 1.76 -9.04
N ALA A 225 -12.91 0.95 -8.06
CA ALA A 225 -12.96 1.28 -6.65
C ALA A 225 -11.68 0.86 -5.91
N ALA A 226 -11.27 1.66 -4.92
CA ALA A 226 -10.14 1.38 -4.05
C ALA A 226 -10.58 1.24 -2.59
N VAL A 227 -10.35 0.08 -1.99
CA VAL A 227 -10.56 -0.18 -0.56
C VAL A 227 -9.21 -0.14 0.14
N CYS A 228 -9.04 0.80 1.06
CA CYS A 228 -7.78 1.12 1.71
C CYS A 228 -7.94 1.07 3.24
N PHE A 229 -7.54 -0.03 3.86
CA PHE A 229 -7.47 -0.11 5.32
C PHE A 229 -6.11 0.40 5.80
N CYS A 230 -6.11 1.38 6.69
CA CYS A 230 -4.94 2.03 7.29
C CYS A 230 -3.76 2.20 6.31
N PRO A 231 -3.97 2.86 5.15
CA PRO A 231 -2.98 2.94 4.10
C PRO A 231 -1.75 3.73 4.57
N ILE A 232 -0.55 3.12 4.47
CA ILE A 232 0.73 3.77 4.75
C ILE A 232 1.25 4.35 3.44
N THR A 233 0.85 5.56 3.11
CA THR A 233 1.23 6.32 1.91
C THR A 233 2.04 7.56 2.27
N ASP A 234 2.39 8.38 1.28
CA ASP A 234 3.06 9.67 1.47
C ASP A 234 4.33 9.56 2.35
N LEU A 235 5.13 8.53 2.06
CA LEU A 235 6.29 8.14 2.86
C LEU A 235 7.34 9.24 2.97
N GLU A 236 7.45 10.09 1.95
CA GLU A 236 8.39 11.22 1.94
C GLU A 236 8.06 12.28 3.01
N HIS A 237 6.80 12.31 3.49
CA HIS A 237 6.33 13.26 4.50
C HIS A 237 5.87 12.58 5.80
N ALA A 238 5.87 11.24 5.84
CA ALA A 238 5.31 10.46 6.93
C ALA A 238 6.04 10.70 8.26
N ASP A 239 7.36 10.88 8.26
CA ASP A 239 8.15 11.16 9.46
C ASP A 239 7.75 12.48 10.11
N MET A 240 7.66 13.55 9.32
CA MET A 240 7.29 14.86 9.87
C MET A 240 5.82 14.92 10.29
N ALA A 241 4.93 14.22 9.57
CA ALA A 241 3.53 14.09 9.97
C ALA A 241 3.41 13.36 11.32
N TYR A 242 4.14 12.27 11.50
CA TYR A 242 4.15 11.50 12.73
C TYR A 242 4.62 12.32 13.93
N GLU A 243 5.74 13.03 13.78
CA GLU A 243 6.29 13.85 14.85
C GLU A 243 5.43 15.11 15.12
N TRP A 244 4.79 15.68 14.12
CA TRP A 244 3.83 16.76 14.34
C TRP A 244 2.62 16.31 15.19
N LEU A 245 2.15 15.08 14.97
CA LEU A 245 1.00 14.52 15.71
C LEU A 245 1.40 14.09 17.12
N TYR A 246 2.52 13.39 17.30
CA TYR A 246 2.89 12.72 18.53
C TYR A 246 4.09 13.34 19.28
N GLY A 247 4.74 14.38 18.75
CA GLY A 247 5.94 14.98 19.35
C GLY A 247 5.74 15.51 20.76
N PHE A 248 4.54 15.94 21.12
CA PHE A 248 4.23 16.37 22.49
C PHE A 248 4.18 15.22 23.53
N CYS A 249 4.19 13.94 23.08
CA CYS A 249 4.26 12.76 23.94
C CYS A 249 5.71 12.32 24.27
N ASN A 250 6.74 13.04 23.76
CA ASN A 250 8.12 12.57 23.76
C ASN A 250 8.70 12.28 25.14
N ARG A 251 8.41 13.10 26.13
CA ARG A 251 9.01 12.96 27.47
C ARG A 251 8.28 11.96 28.37
N GLN A 252 6.97 11.99 28.37
CA GLN A 252 6.15 11.24 29.33
C GLN A 252 5.77 9.85 28.82
N GLU A 253 5.31 9.76 27.59
CA GLU A 253 4.75 8.54 27.03
C GLU A 253 5.77 7.74 26.20
N ARG A 254 6.64 8.43 25.42
CA ARG A 254 7.65 7.80 24.57
C ARG A 254 9.01 7.60 25.26
N HIS A 255 9.28 8.35 26.35
CA HIS A 255 10.56 8.30 27.07
C HIS A 255 11.79 8.51 26.19
N LEU A 256 11.73 9.45 25.25
CA LEU A 256 12.80 9.75 24.32
C LEU A 256 14.00 10.44 25.03
N THR A 257 15.19 10.17 24.53
CA THR A 257 16.40 10.92 24.89
C THR A 257 16.35 12.36 24.36
N GLU A 258 17.15 13.26 24.93
CA GLU A 258 17.17 14.66 24.46
C GLU A 258 17.49 14.77 22.97
N SER A 259 18.43 13.97 22.44
CA SER A 259 18.77 13.99 21.01
C SER A 259 17.62 13.46 20.12
N GLN A 260 16.84 12.51 20.60
CA GLN A 260 15.64 12.06 19.90
C GLN A 260 14.55 13.13 19.94
N ILE A 261 14.39 13.85 21.04
CA ILE A 261 13.46 14.97 21.16
C ILE A 261 13.85 16.10 20.22
N GLU A 262 15.12 16.47 20.14
CA GLU A 262 15.61 17.48 19.20
C GLU A 262 15.31 17.11 17.74
N LEU A 263 15.46 15.82 17.38
CA LEU A 263 15.13 15.33 16.05
C LEU A 263 13.63 15.38 15.79
N SER A 264 12.81 14.92 16.74
CA SER A 264 11.35 15.00 16.70
C SER A 264 10.86 16.44 16.50
N ASP A 265 11.43 17.39 17.25
CA ASP A 265 11.10 18.82 17.13
C ASP A 265 11.45 19.42 15.77
N LYS A 266 12.55 18.97 15.14
CA LYS A 266 12.91 19.40 13.78
C LYS A 266 11.89 18.89 12.77
N LEU A 267 11.59 17.61 12.81
CA LEU A 267 10.61 16.98 11.90
C LEU A 267 9.21 17.60 12.07
N SER A 268 8.75 17.76 13.31
CA SER A 268 7.46 18.34 13.64
C SER A 268 7.28 19.75 13.06
N LYS A 269 8.32 20.57 13.09
CA LYS A 269 8.29 21.95 12.56
C LYS A 269 8.21 22.03 11.03
N MET A 270 8.54 20.96 10.32
CA MET A 270 8.47 20.93 8.86
C MET A 270 7.05 20.63 8.33
N TYR A 271 6.26 19.87 9.08
CA TYR A 271 4.96 19.42 8.60
C TYR A 271 3.94 20.53 8.29
N PRO A 272 3.83 21.65 9.07
CA PRO A 272 2.90 22.73 8.78
C PRO A 272 3.07 23.35 7.38
N GLU A 273 4.30 23.53 6.90
CA GLU A 273 4.57 24.05 5.56
C GLU A 273 4.04 23.08 4.49
N TYR A 274 4.34 21.81 4.61
CA TYR A 274 3.82 20.78 3.72
C TYR A 274 2.30 20.72 3.74
N LEU A 275 1.68 20.61 4.92
CA LEU A 275 0.22 20.57 5.06
C LEU A 275 -0.46 21.76 4.39
N ASN A 276 0.05 22.98 4.64
CA ASN A 276 -0.50 24.20 4.06
C ASN A 276 -0.33 24.25 2.54
N SER A 277 0.75 23.66 1.99
CA SER A 277 1.01 23.58 0.55
C SER A 277 0.01 22.68 -0.20
N LEU A 278 -0.56 21.68 0.48
CA LEU A 278 -1.57 20.79 -0.11
C LEU A 278 -2.87 21.49 -0.46
N ASN A 279 -3.14 22.68 0.10
CA ASN A 279 -4.35 23.48 -0.12
C ASN A 279 -5.66 22.70 0.04
N LEU A 280 -5.73 21.83 1.03
CA LEU A 280 -6.89 20.97 1.29
C LEU A 280 -8.10 21.75 1.80
N LYS A 281 -9.28 21.21 1.54
CA LYS A 281 -10.53 21.65 2.13
C LYS A 281 -11.11 20.59 3.03
N ASN A 282 -11.65 20.99 4.15
CA ASN A 282 -12.41 20.10 5.03
C ASN A 282 -13.60 19.51 4.26
N PRO A 283 -13.70 18.18 4.11
CA PRO A 283 -14.79 17.55 3.35
C PRO A 283 -16.20 17.89 3.90
N ILE A 284 -16.30 18.22 5.19
CA ILE A 284 -17.57 18.53 5.88
C ILE A 284 -17.90 20.01 5.75
N THR A 285 -17.03 20.91 6.26
CA THR A 285 -17.31 22.35 6.35
C THR A 285 -16.95 23.13 5.10
N LYS A 286 -16.17 22.53 4.19
CA LYS A 286 -15.59 23.15 2.96
C LYS A 286 -14.57 24.27 3.23
N GLU A 287 -14.23 24.54 4.48
CA GLU A 287 -13.19 25.48 4.86
C GLU A 287 -11.80 24.97 4.49
N LYS A 288 -10.87 25.90 4.24
CA LYS A 288 -9.47 25.55 3.99
C LYS A 288 -8.84 24.91 5.25
N LEU A 289 -8.25 23.73 5.09
CA LEU A 289 -7.47 23.08 6.14
C LEU A 289 -6.06 23.67 6.20
N THR A 290 -5.62 23.98 7.41
CA THR A 290 -4.28 24.49 7.72
C THR A 290 -3.80 23.85 9.02
N ASP A 291 -2.52 24.03 9.34
CA ASP A 291 -1.94 23.59 10.61
C ASP A 291 -2.69 24.14 11.86
N LYS A 292 -3.42 25.24 11.70
CA LYS A 292 -4.15 25.89 12.81
C LYS A 292 -5.49 25.24 13.15
N ASN A 293 -6.18 24.66 12.16
CA ASN A 293 -7.52 24.08 12.31
C ASN A 293 -7.58 22.57 12.02
N TYR A 294 -6.44 21.95 11.72
CA TYR A 294 -6.40 20.54 11.34
C TYR A 294 -6.78 19.59 12.49
N LEU A 295 -6.38 19.92 13.72
CA LEU A 295 -6.77 19.15 14.90
C LEU A 295 -8.26 19.28 15.23
N ASP A 296 -8.92 20.37 14.86
CA ASP A 296 -10.38 20.52 14.97
C ASP A 296 -11.11 19.60 13.97
N TYR A 297 -10.55 19.44 12.78
CA TYR A 297 -11.04 18.44 11.82
C TYR A 297 -10.87 17.02 12.34
N LEU A 298 -9.69 16.66 12.88
CA LEU A 298 -9.48 15.36 13.54
C LEU A 298 -10.46 15.16 14.70
N LYS A 299 -10.68 16.18 15.53
CA LYS A 299 -11.66 16.16 16.62
C LYS A 299 -13.06 15.80 16.11
N THR A 300 -13.52 16.44 15.04
CA THR A 300 -14.82 16.14 14.43
C THR A 300 -14.93 14.68 13.98
N LEU A 301 -13.88 14.14 13.37
CA LEU A 301 -13.85 12.75 12.94
C LEU A 301 -13.88 11.77 14.13
N LEU A 302 -13.17 12.07 15.21
CA LEU A 302 -13.18 11.26 16.43
C LEU A 302 -14.54 11.31 17.14
N LEU A 303 -15.21 12.47 17.19
CA LEU A 303 -16.56 12.58 17.73
C LEU A 303 -17.55 11.75 16.92
N ASN A 304 -17.53 11.84 15.60
CA ASN A 304 -18.37 11.01 14.73
C ASN A 304 -18.11 9.50 14.94
N SER A 305 -16.86 9.14 15.23
CA SER A 305 -16.48 7.75 15.53
C SER A 305 -17.06 7.28 16.86
N LEU A 306 -16.98 8.10 17.89
CA LEU A 306 -17.54 7.85 19.22
C LEU A 306 -19.06 7.73 19.17
N ASP A 307 -19.75 8.65 18.49
CA ASP A 307 -21.21 8.62 18.34
C ASP A 307 -21.67 7.32 17.68
N LYS A 308 -20.97 6.89 16.60
CA LYS A 308 -21.28 5.63 15.95
C LYS A 308 -21.03 4.43 16.86
N ALA A 309 -19.96 4.44 17.65
CA ALA A 309 -19.67 3.38 18.61
C ALA A 309 -20.74 3.27 19.70
N LEU A 310 -21.20 4.41 20.23
CA LEU A 310 -22.32 4.44 21.19
C LEU A 310 -23.62 3.88 20.60
N MET A 311 -23.94 4.23 19.34
CA MET A 311 -25.13 3.69 18.65
C MET A 311 -25.05 2.17 18.44
N GLN A 312 -23.86 1.59 18.50
CA GLN A 312 -23.59 0.16 18.38
C GLN A 312 -23.41 -0.53 19.75
N ASP A 313 -23.78 0.14 20.85
CA ASP A 313 -23.64 -0.33 22.23
C ASP A 313 -22.18 -0.73 22.59
N VAL A 314 -21.18 -0.11 21.95
CA VAL A 314 -19.78 -0.30 22.33
C VAL A 314 -19.54 0.38 23.69
N ASP A 315 -19.00 -0.37 24.65
CA ASP A 315 -18.60 0.18 25.92
C ASP A 315 -17.39 1.10 25.77
N ILE A 316 -17.64 2.41 25.90
CA ILE A 316 -16.58 3.41 25.86
C ILE A 316 -16.11 3.64 27.29
N ALA A 317 -14.99 3.04 27.64
CA ALA A 317 -14.42 3.18 28.94
C ALA A 317 -13.92 4.61 29.21
N ASP A 318 -14.27 5.17 30.36
CA ASP A 318 -13.78 6.46 30.89
C ASP A 318 -12.26 6.49 31.18
N THR A 319 -11.53 5.44 30.79
CA THR A 319 -10.14 5.19 31.20
C THR A 319 -9.15 6.24 30.72
N CYS A 320 -9.50 7.07 29.74
CA CYS A 320 -8.58 8.08 29.20
C CYS A 320 -8.92 9.51 29.67
N GLY A 321 -10.03 9.74 30.39
CA GLY A 321 -10.45 11.08 30.85
C GLY A 321 -10.62 12.11 29.72
N ILE A 322 -10.84 11.63 28.49
CA ILE A 322 -10.84 12.43 27.28
C ILE A 322 -12.24 12.68 26.70
N VAL A 323 -13.19 11.90 27.12
CA VAL A 323 -14.58 11.99 26.66
C VAL A 323 -15.44 12.55 27.75
N PHE A 324 -16.17 13.62 27.43
CA PHE A 324 -17.06 14.27 28.34
C PHE A 324 -18.49 13.85 28.01
N TYR A 325 -19.24 13.44 29.05
CA TYR A 325 -20.66 13.04 28.98
C TYR A 325 -21.54 14.10 29.58
N ASP A 326 -22.67 14.39 28.96
CA ASP A 326 -23.73 15.17 29.60
C ASP A 326 -24.64 14.22 30.39
N GLU A 327 -24.48 14.18 31.71
CA GLU A 327 -25.28 13.37 32.63
C GLU A 327 -26.72 13.91 32.83
N SER A 328 -27.02 15.10 32.29
CA SER A 328 -28.30 15.80 32.58
C SER A 328 -29.52 15.17 31.88
N GLN A 329 -29.31 14.24 30.90
CA GLN A 329 -30.39 13.71 30.05
C GLN A 329 -30.66 12.20 30.19
N TYR A 330 -30.20 11.51 31.22
CA TYR A 330 -30.39 10.06 31.40
C TYR A 330 -29.86 9.16 30.26
N SER A 331 -29.17 9.73 29.25
CA SER A 331 -28.50 9.00 28.18
C SER A 331 -27.04 9.40 28.13
N ARG A 332 -26.15 8.42 27.96
CA ARG A 332 -24.74 8.69 27.68
C ARG A 332 -24.65 9.43 26.34
N CYS A 333 -24.39 10.73 26.35
CA CYS A 333 -24.07 11.48 25.17
C CYS A 333 -22.64 12.03 25.27
N ILE A 334 -21.93 12.03 24.18
CA ILE A 334 -20.59 12.60 24.13
C ILE A 334 -20.72 14.06 23.76
N VAL A 335 -20.22 14.93 24.66
CA VAL A 335 -20.27 16.38 24.45
C VAL A 335 -19.01 16.89 23.79
N ASP A 336 -17.85 16.33 24.14
CA ASP A 336 -16.56 16.79 23.65
C ASP A 336 -15.45 15.74 23.79
N ILE A 337 -14.32 15.93 23.07
CA ILE A 337 -13.09 15.17 23.21
C ILE A 337 -11.88 16.10 23.15
N ASN A 338 -10.95 15.95 24.11
CA ASN A 338 -9.66 16.61 24.03
C ASN A 338 -8.70 15.75 23.18
N VAL A 339 -8.40 16.19 21.95
CA VAL A 339 -7.57 15.46 21.00
C VAL A 339 -6.18 15.15 21.56
N LYS A 340 -5.55 16.09 22.28
CA LYS A 340 -4.20 15.85 22.84
C LYS A 340 -4.21 14.80 23.94
N ASP A 341 -5.21 14.82 24.81
CA ASP A 341 -5.34 13.82 25.87
C ASP A 341 -5.70 12.46 25.29
N TYR A 342 -6.51 12.42 24.22
CA TYR A 342 -6.78 11.22 23.47
C TYR A 342 -5.50 10.62 22.86
N LEU A 343 -4.69 11.42 22.17
CA LEU A 343 -3.41 10.99 21.59
C LEU A 343 -2.41 10.51 22.65
N ARG A 344 -2.38 11.14 23.84
CA ARG A 344 -1.60 10.63 24.98
C ARG A 344 -2.08 9.26 25.44
N CYS A 345 -3.40 9.05 25.44
CA CYS A 345 -3.97 7.76 25.80
C CYS A 345 -3.56 6.67 24.78
N VAL A 346 -3.61 6.98 23.48
CA VAL A 346 -3.07 6.08 22.44
C VAL A 346 -1.60 5.78 22.69
N ALA A 347 -0.79 6.79 22.99
CA ALA A 347 0.64 6.67 23.27
C ALA A 347 0.97 5.84 24.51
N LYS A 348 0.16 5.92 25.58
CA LYS A 348 0.32 5.12 26.81
C LYS A 348 -0.01 3.64 26.59
N ASN A 349 -1.01 3.37 25.78
CA ASN A 349 -1.52 2.02 25.57
C ASN A 349 -0.83 1.25 24.43
N GLN A 350 -0.02 1.96 23.64
CA GLN A 350 0.72 1.39 22.51
C GLN A 350 2.11 2.03 22.40
N THR A 351 3.13 1.23 22.10
CA THR A 351 4.48 1.75 21.87
C THR A 351 4.51 2.55 20.56
N LEU A 352 4.67 3.86 20.64
CA LEU A 352 4.88 4.72 19.47
C LEU A 352 6.25 4.48 18.82
N LYS A 353 6.35 4.77 17.53
CA LYS A 353 7.64 4.70 16.80
C LYS A 353 8.62 5.76 17.31
N PHE A 354 9.92 5.45 17.23
CA PHE A 354 10.99 6.42 17.49
C PHE A 354 11.24 7.31 16.26
N PRO A 355 11.68 8.57 16.46
CA PRO A 355 12.03 9.45 15.35
C PRO A 355 13.38 9.04 14.68
N PRO A 356 13.49 9.05 13.34
CA PRO A 356 12.39 9.13 12.38
C PRO A 356 11.60 7.83 12.35
N ALA A 357 10.28 7.91 12.15
CA ALA A 357 9.35 6.77 12.30
C ALA A 357 9.43 5.76 11.13
N PHE A 358 9.81 6.22 9.94
CA PHE A 358 9.83 5.47 8.68
C PHE A 358 11.21 5.43 8.03
N ASP A 359 11.87 6.57 7.85
CA ASP A 359 13.22 6.64 7.28
C ASP A 359 14.29 6.60 8.37
N SER A 360 14.34 5.48 9.11
CA SER A 360 15.04 5.38 10.40
C SER A 360 16.51 4.96 10.30
N GLN A 361 17.00 4.55 9.13
CA GLN A 361 18.36 4.02 8.97
C GLN A 361 19.42 5.06 9.34
N GLY A 362 20.36 4.65 10.20
CA GLY A 362 21.49 5.47 10.61
C GLY A 362 21.21 6.44 11.77
N PHE A 363 19.97 6.48 12.29
CA PHE A 363 19.60 7.26 13.45
C PHE A 363 19.57 6.40 14.72
N PHE A 364 20.25 6.83 15.77
CA PHE A 364 20.24 6.21 17.12
C PHE A 364 20.48 4.69 17.13
N ASN A 365 21.34 4.17 16.24
CA ASN A 365 21.58 2.74 16.03
C ASN A 365 20.34 1.94 15.62
N ASN A 366 19.31 2.58 15.06
CA ASN A 366 18.15 1.89 14.54
C ASN A 366 18.52 1.00 13.34
N SER A 367 17.96 -0.18 13.31
CA SER A 367 17.98 -1.03 12.10
C SER A 367 17.19 -0.37 10.98
N PRO A 368 17.53 -0.65 9.70
CA PRO A 368 16.73 -0.19 8.58
C PRO A 368 15.28 -0.60 8.72
N SER A 369 14.36 0.35 8.52
CA SER A 369 12.91 0.11 8.49
C SER A 369 12.49 -0.81 7.33
N ALA A 370 11.22 -1.19 7.29
CA ALA A 370 10.64 -1.87 6.13
C ALA A 370 10.75 -1.00 4.86
N GLU A 371 10.52 0.30 5.01
CA GLU A 371 10.58 1.31 3.95
C GLU A 371 12.02 1.52 3.44
N ASN A 372 13.03 1.62 4.33
CA ASN A 372 14.44 1.66 3.94
C ASN A 372 14.85 0.44 3.09
N LYS A 373 14.37 -0.76 3.47
CA LYS A 373 14.60 -1.98 2.70
C LYS A 373 13.88 -1.96 1.35
N ALA A 374 12.66 -1.43 1.31
CA ALA A 374 11.84 -1.35 0.12
C ALA A 374 12.41 -0.37 -0.91
N PHE A 375 12.89 0.81 -0.48
CA PHE A 375 13.60 1.76 -1.34
C PHE A 375 15.05 1.37 -1.62
N GLY A 376 15.56 0.28 -1.05
CA GLY A 376 16.92 -0.22 -1.25
C GLY A 376 17.26 -0.58 -2.70
N LEU A 377 18.44 -1.16 -2.90
CA LEU A 377 18.97 -1.59 -4.19
C LEU A 377 18.86 -3.11 -4.38
N SER A 378 19.01 -3.56 -5.61
CA SER A 378 18.93 -4.99 -5.97
C SER A 378 20.04 -5.85 -5.35
N ASP A 379 21.15 -5.25 -4.91
CA ASP A 379 22.20 -5.94 -4.17
C ASP A 379 21.91 -6.14 -2.67
N GLY A 380 20.75 -5.66 -2.20
CA GLY A 380 20.33 -5.71 -0.81
C GLY A 380 20.70 -4.48 0.02
N THR A 381 21.44 -3.52 -0.54
CA THR A 381 21.74 -2.24 0.13
C THR A 381 20.44 -1.52 0.45
N THR A 382 20.25 -1.13 1.70
CA THR A 382 19.11 -0.33 2.17
C THR A 382 19.41 1.17 1.97
N LEU A 383 18.39 1.98 1.71
CA LEU A 383 18.55 3.41 1.45
C LEU A 383 17.65 4.25 2.36
N ASN A 384 18.17 5.40 2.77
CA ASN A 384 17.35 6.53 3.18
C ASN A 384 16.65 7.10 1.95
N PHE A 385 15.44 7.63 2.12
CA PHE A 385 14.58 8.01 1.00
C PHE A 385 13.91 9.38 1.17
N THR A 386 14.24 10.13 2.20
CA THR A 386 13.79 11.51 2.40
C THR A 386 14.96 12.49 2.29
N GLU A 387 14.70 13.71 1.79
CA GLU A 387 15.71 14.76 1.74
C GLU A 387 16.21 15.13 3.13
N PHE A 388 15.36 15.01 4.13
CA PHE A 388 15.72 15.27 5.53
C PHE A 388 16.81 14.32 6.03
N THR A 389 16.66 13.02 5.83
CA THR A 389 17.59 12.01 6.36
C THR A 389 18.89 11.94 5.56
N ILE A 390 18.83 12.21 4.25
CA ILE A 390 20.00 12.27 3.37
C ILE A 390 20.77 13.59 3.56
N GLY A 391 20.09 14.67 3.96
CA GLY A 391 20.68 15.99 4.16
C GLY A 391 20.93 16.80 2.88
N HIS A 392 20.46 16.32 1.73
CA HIS A 392 20.51 16.98 0.43
C HIS A 392 19.38 16.46 -0.49
N ALA A 393 19.26 17.03 -1.70
CA ALA A 393 18.27 16.56 -2.67
C ALA A 393 18.46 15.09 -3.03
N LEU A 394 17.34 14.37 -3.21
CA LEU A 394 17.36 12.97 -3.62
C LEU A 394 18.01 12.81 -5.01
N PRO A 395 18.85 11.78 -5.20
CA PRO A 395 19.29 11.40 -6.55
C PRO A 395 18.07 11.12 -7.46
N ASP A 396 18.13 11.53 -8.74
CA ASP A 396 17.00 11.50 -9.67
C ASP A 396 16.28 10.14 -9.71
N GLY A 397 17.01 9.04 -9.78
CA GLY A 397 16.42 7.70 -9.81
C GLY A 397 15.68 7.32 -8.52
N LEU A 398 16.16 7.77 -7.36
CA LEU A 398 15.48 7.56 -6.08
C LEU A 398 14.29 8.51 -5.96
N LYS A 399 14.44 9.77 -6.33
CA LYS A 399 13.36 10.76 -6.36
C LYS A 399 12.17 10.29 -7.19
N GLN A 400 12.44 9.73 -8.38
CA GLN A 400 11.38 9.17 -9.23
C GLN A 400 10.68 7.98 -8.54
N ARG A 401 11.43 7.09 -7.89
CA ARG A 401 10.85 5.95 -7.15
C ARG A 401 10.00 6.40 -5.98
N VAL A 402 10.43 7.41 -5.22
CA VAL A 402 9.66 8.01 -4.12
C VAL A 402 8.38 8.64 -4.66
N LYS A 403 8.47 9.44 -5.73
CA LYS A 403 7.31 10.01 -6.42
C LYS A 403 6.30 8.94 -6.81
N MET A 404 6.75 7.84 -7.43
CA MET A 404 5.91 6.75 -7.91
C MET A 404 5.16 6.01 -6.77
N MET A 405 5.61 6.14 -5.54
CA MET A 405 5.01 5.50 -4.36
C MET A 405 4.13 6.44 -3.52
N ASN A 406 3.87 7.65 -3.99
CA ASN A 406 3.00 8.61 -3.29
C ASN A 406 1.75 8.94 -4.13
N PRO A 407 0.55 8.47 -3.75
CA PRO A 407 -0.69 8.74 -4.47
C PRO A 407 -1.01 10.24 -4.58
N MET A 408 -0.59 11.05 -3.60
CA MET A 408 -0.83 12.50 -3.59
C MET A 408 -0.22 13.21 -4.80
N ASN A 409 0.87 12.69 -5.36
CA ASN A 409 1.55 13.24 -6.54
C ASN A 409 0.73 13.08 -7.84
N TYR A 410 -0.27 12.19 -7.84
CA TYR A 410 -1.02 11.84 -9.05
C TYR A 410 -2.47 12.34 -9.04
N LEU A 411 -3.02 12.72 -7.89
CA LEU A 411 -4.44 13.10 -7.80
C LEU A 411 -4.78 14.32 -8.65
N SER A 412 -3.86 15.26 -8.79
CA SER A 412 -4.02 16.46 -9.66
C SER A 412 -3.56 16.24 -11.10
N ASP A 413 -2.85 15.14 -11.39
CA ASP A 413 -2.30 14.87 -12.71
C ASP A 413 -3.36 14.29 -13.65
N SER A 414 -3.72 15.02 -14.70
CA SER A 414 -4.74 14.60 -15.67
C SER A 414 -4.32 13.39 -16.54
N SER A 415 -3.04 13.04 -16.56
CA SER A 415 -2.56 11.86 -17.30
C SER A 415 -2.85 10.54 -16.59
N ALA A 416 -3.17 10.59 -15.28
CA ALA A 416 -3.62 9.40 -14.54
C ALA A 416 -5.15 9.27 -14.57
N ILE A 417 -5.66 8.06 -14.73
CA ILE A 417 -7.06 7.73 -14.49
C ILE A 417 -7.22 7.36 -13.02
N LYS A 418 -8.14 8.03 -12.31
CA LYS A 418 -8.40 7.77 -10.89
C LYS A 418 -9.64 6.92 -10.73
N ALA A 419 -9.64 6.06 -9.72
CA ALA A 419 -10.83 5.33 -9.29
C ALA A 419 -11.96 6.31 -8.92
N GLN A 420 -13.20 5.94 -9.24
CA GLN A 420 -14.37 6.78 -8.93
C GLN A 420 -14.79 6.66 -7.46
N HIS A 421 -14.53 5.50 -6.83
CA HIS A 421 -15.04 5.16 -5.52
C HIS A 421 -13.90 4.77 -4.57
N TRP A 422 -13.95 5.30 -3.34
CA TRP A 422 -12.89 5.13 -2.35
C TRP A 422 -13.47 4.78 -0.99
N TYR A 423 -13.09 3.63 -0.46
CA TYR A 423 -13.39 3.22 0.91
C TYR A 423 -12.11 3.29 1.71
N ILE A 424 -11.98 4.27 2.61
CA ILE A 424 -10.76 4.50 3.37
C ILE A 424 -11.09 4.36 4.85
N ARG A 425 -10.36 3.51 5.54
CA ARG A 425 -10.46 3.31 6.98
C ARG A 425 -9.12 3.51 7.64
N HIS A 426 -9.10 4.19 8.76
CA HIS A 426 -7.92 4.34 9.60
C HIS A 426 -8.38 4.18 11.05
N GLY A 427 -7.89 3.15 11.76
CA GLY A 427 -8.34 2.86 13.12
C GLY A 427 -8.09 4.04 14.06
N ALA A 428 -9.07 4.38 14.90
CA ALA A 428 -8.92 5.51 15.83
C ALA A 428 -7.77 5.31 16.83
N LYS A 429 -7.33 4.08 17.09
CA LYS A 429 -6.14 3.74 17.89
C LYS A 429 -4.91 3.40 17.06
N ASP A 430 -4.94 3.60 15.75
CA ASP A 430 -3.80 3.28 14.89
C ASP A 430 -2.62 4.23 15.19
N ARG A 431 -1.49 3.62 15.56
CA ARG A 431 -0.25 4.34 15.88
C ARG A 431 0.87 4.08 14.85
N ASP A 432 0.62 3.24 13.83
CA ASP A 432 1.65 2.86 12.86
C ASP A 432 1.90 3.92 11.79
N THR A 433 0.90 4.80 11.57
CA THR A 433 1.07 6.05 10.81
C THR A 433 0.24 7.17 11.44
N GLY A 434 0.54 8.43 11.10
CA GLY A 434 -0.27 9.55 11.56
C GLY A 434 -1.63 9.60 10.84
N PHE A 435 -2.70 9.97 11.54
CA PHE A 435 -4.05 10.14 10.97
C PHE A 435 -4.04 11.04 9.72
N GLN A 436 -3.13 12.02 9.69
CA GLN A 436 -3.03 12.99 8.59
C GLN A 436 -2.83 12.32 7.24
N ILE A 437 -2.15 11.19 7.18
CA ILE A 437 -1.87 10.50 5.92
C ILE A 437 -3.18 10.09 5.25
N SER A 438 -4.06 9.40 5.95
CA SER A 438 -5.38 9.00 5.44
C SER A 438 -6.34 10.19 5.31
N MET A 439 -6.28 11.16 6.23
CA MET A 439 -7.10 12.37 6.20
C MET A 439 -6.78 13.25 4.99
N ASN A 440 -5.49 13.47 4.69
CA ASN A 440 -5.05 14.26 3.53
C ASN A 440 -5.49 13.60 2.22
N LEU A 441 -5.30 12.28 2.09
CA LEU A 441 -5.76 11.51 0.94
C LEU A 441 -7.26 11.65 0.73
N SER A 442 -8.04 11.43 1.79
CA SER A 442 -9.51 11.55 1.77
C SER A 442 -9.98 12.97 1.42
N ALA A 443 -9.38 13.99 2.05
CA ALA A 443 -9.74 15.39 1.79
C ALA A 443 -9.44 15.79 0.34
N LYS A 444 -8.28 15.37 -0.19
CA LYS A 444 -7.89 15.67 -1.57
C LYS A 444 -8.80 14.99 -2.59
N LEU A 445 -9.11 13.72 -2.40
CA LEU A 445 -10.06 12.99 -3.23
C LEU A 445 -11.45 13.64 -3.22
N SER A 446 -11.95 14.01 -2.04
CA SER A 446 -13.24 14.69 -1.88
C SER A 446 -13.26 16.06 -2.57
N GLU A 447 -12.14 16.79 -2.58
CA GLU A 447 -12.00 18.06 -3.28
C GLU A 447 -12.16 17.91 -4.80
N TYR A 448 -11.66 16.79 -5.36
CA TYR A 448 -11.82 16.46 -6.79
C TYR A 448 -13.18 15.84 -7.14
N GLY A 449 -14.07 15.64 -6.17
CA GLY A 449 -15.44 15.17 -6.40
C GLY A 449 -15.57 13.66 -6.54
N TYR A 450 -14.54 12.88 -6.14
CA TYR A 450 -14.67 11.43 -6.07
C TYR A 450 -15.60 10.98 -4.94
N ASN A 451 -16.24 9.83 -5.10
CA ASN A 451 -17.05 9.22 -4.06
C ASN A 451 -16.16 8.62 -2.97
N VAL A 452 -16.03 9.32 -1.84
CA VAL A 452 -15.13 8.96 -0.74
C VAL A 452 -15.92 8.61 0.51
N ASN A 453 -15.80 7.37 0.96
CA ASN A 453 -16.29 6.88 2.24
C ASN A 453 -15.09 6.75 3.21
N PHE A 454 -14.80 7.81 3.96
CA PHE A 454 -13.72 7.87 4.94
C PHE A 454 -14.26 7.82 6.37
N PHE A 455 -13.66 6.98 7.20
CA PHE A 455 -14.04 6.87 8.60
C PHE A 455 -12.86 6.45 9.50
N LEU A 456 -12.88 6.86 10.78
CA LEU A 456 -11.94 6.44 11.82
C LEU A 456 -12.66 5.50 12.81
N PRO A 457 -12.71 4.17 12.58
CA PRO A 457 -13.45 3.27 13.48
C PRO A 457 -12.90 3.32 14.90
N TRP A 458 -13.82 3.51 15.88
CA TRP A 458 -13.46 3.61 17.29
C TRP A 458 -12.84 2.31 17.78
N ASP A 459 -11.87 2.43 18.67
CA ASP A 459 -11.17 1.32 19.34
C ASP A 459 -10.41 0.34 18.40
N ILE A 460 -10.27 0.67 17.14
CA ILE A 460 -9.52 -0.14 16.16
C ILE A 460 -8.08 0.36 16.08
N ALA A 461 -7.13 -0.59 16.19
CA ALA A 461 -5.70 -0.37 15.96
C ALA A 461 -5.33 -0.56 14.47
N HIS A 462 -4.03 -0.73 14.17
CA HIS A 462 -3.52 -0.96 12.81
C HIS A 462 -3.92 -2.34 12.29
N THR A 463 -5.05 -2.44 11.60
CA THR A 463 -5.58 -3.69 11.05
C THR A 463 -6.53 -3.44 9.87
N GLY A 464 -6.95 -4.52 9.20
CA GLY A 464 -7.98 -4.55 8.17
C GLY A 464 -8.99 -5.65 8.44
N ASP A 465 -9.83 -5.93 7.45
CA ASP A 465 -10.83 -7.01 7.49
C ASP A 465 -11.85 -6.93 8.64
N TYR A 466 -12.12 -5.72 9.10
CA TYR A 466 -13.19 -5.45 10.08
C TYR A 466 -14.38 -4.77 9.42
N ASN A 467 -15.57 -4.90 10.03
CA ASN A 467 -16.82 -4.29 9.54
C ASN A 467 -17.10 -4.62 8.06
N LEU A 468 -16.83 -5.86 7.64
CA LEU A 468 -16.96 -6.29 6.24
C LEU A 468 -18.40 -6.13 5.73
N ASN A 469 -19.42 -6.31 6.57
CA ASN A 469 -20.81 -6.02 6.19
C ASN A 469 -21.00 -4.56 5.76
N GLU A 470 -20.37 -3.62 6.45
CA GLU A 470 -20.43 -2.19 6.08
C GLU A 470 -19.73 -1.94 4.72
N LEU A 471 -18.59 -2.58 4.49
CA LEU A 471 -17.88 -2.49 3.22
C LEU A 471 -18.73 -3.02 2.06
N PHE A 472 -19.26 -4.24 2.18
CA PHE A 472 -20.02 -4.87 1.08
C PHE A 472 -21.36 -4.19 0.85
N ASN A 473 -22.07 -3.76 1.90
CA ASN A 473 -23.26 -2.92 1.76
C ASN A 473 -22.96 -1.60 1.04
N TRP A 474 -21.79 -0.97 1.31
CA TRP A 474 -21.38 0.22 0.57
C TRP A 474 -21.07 -0.10 -0.89
N LEU A 475 -20.37 -1.21 -1.18
CA LEU A 475 -20.07 -1.63 -2.56
C LEU A 475 -21.36 -1.89 -3.37
N GLU A 476 -22.42 -2.43 -2.75
CA GLU A 476 -23.73 -2.63 -3.39
C GLU A 476 -24.42 -1.32 -3.79
N THR A 477 -24.11 -0.20 -3.13
CA THR A 477 -24.68 1.12 -3.46
C THR A 477 -24.01 1.77 -4.67
N LEU A 478 -22.90 1.21 -5.17
CA LEU A 478 -22.13 1.80 -6.26
C LEU A 478 -22.72 1.45 -7.63
N GLU A 479 -22.90 2.48 -8.46
CA GLU A 479 -23.44 2.37 -9.83
C GLU A 479 -22.34 2.28 -10.90
#